data_9a5e9cc63b723d3f26bbe98df1f1acca
#
_entry.id   9a5e9cc63b723d3f26bbe98df1f1acca
#
_cell.length_a   1.000
_cell.length_b   1.000
_cell.length_c   1.000
_cell.angle_alpha   90.00
_cell.angle_beta   90.00
_cell.angle_gamma   90.00
#
_symmetry.space_group_name_H-M   'P 1'
#
loop_
_entity.id
_entity.type
_entity.pdbx_description
1 polymer ?
#
loop_
_entity_poly.entity_id
_entity_poly.type
_entity_poly.pdbx_seq_one_letter_code
_entity_poly.pdbx_strand_id
1 'polypeptide(L)'
;MVLRAHRVPGMADDVPTAAQVFRMATSGGAKTTAFGESIGVLAPGKAADMVMIDWQQISYPYLDQETPLLDAVLQRAKISGVRTVICDGEVIYRDGKFTRVDQEAALRALHEDLQKALSDSEVERRQLSKALLPHVTAFYADYIDPAQHQPFYKPSSRT
;
A
#
# COMPACT_ATOMS: atom_id res chain seq x y z
N MET A 1 -6.90 -3.73 1.19
CA MET A 1 -7.79 -2.77 1.87
C MET A 1 -9.06 -2.49 1.07
N VAL A 2 -8.97 -2.11 -0.21
CA VAL A 2 -10.14 -1.81 -1.08
C VAL A 2 -11.17 -2.94 -1.11
N LEU A 3 -10.74 -4.21 -1.33
CA LEU A 3 -11.64 -5.38 -1.34
C LEU A 3 -12.41 -5.58 -0.03
N ARG A 4 -11.83 -5.18 1.10
CA ARG A 4 -12.47 -5.36 2.41
C ARG A 4 -13.34 -4.17 2.81
N ALA A 5 -12.92 -2.95 2.46
CA ALA A 5 -13.61 -1.73 2.86
C ALA A 5 -14.97 -1.55 2.16
N HIS A 6 -15.12 -2.07 0.95
CA HIS A 6 -16.34 -1.91 0.15
C HIS A 6 -17.22 -3.17 0.09
N ARG A 7 -16.89 -4.19 0.87
CA ARG A 7 -17.67 -5.44 0.86
C ARG A 7 -18.88 -5.32 1.78
N VAL A 8 -20.06 -5.20 1.19
CA VAL A 8 -21.33 -5.28 1.90
C VAL A 8 -21.93 -6.67 1.64
N PRO A 9 -22.28 -7.45 2.66
CA PRO A 9 -22.88 -8.77 2.47
C PRO A 9 -24.16 -8.70 1.64
N GLY A 10 -24.28 -9.54 0.63
CA GLY A 10 -25.43 -9.60 -0.25
C GLY A 10 -25.43 -8.62 -1.42
N MET A 11 -24.41 -7.77 -1.59
CA MET A 11 -24.28 -6.82 -2.69
C MET A 11 -22.97 -7.09 -3.48
N ALA A 12 -22.82 -8.34 -3.95
CA ALA A 12 -21.57 -8.78 -4.60
C ALA A 12 -21.26 -8.03 -5.90
N ASP A 13 -22.27 -7.54 -6.60
CA ASP A 13 -22.11 -6.89 -7.90
C ASP A 13 -21.64 -5.43 -7.81
N ASP A 14 -21.79 -4.82 -6.63
CA ASP A 14 -21.41 -3.42 -6.39
C ASP A 14 -20.00 -3.27 -5.81
N VAL A 15 -19.27 -4.37 -5.61
CA VAL A 15 -17.91 -4.35 -5.06
C VAL A 15 -16.89 -4.73 -6.11
N PRO A 16 -15.70 -4.12 -6.11
CA PRO A 16 -14.63 -4.46 -7.05
C PRO A 16 -14.22 -5.92 -6.91
N THR A 17 -14.14 -6.61 -8.03
CA THR A 17 -13.56 -7.96 -8.10
C THR A 17 -12.04 -7.93 -7.88
N ALA A 18 -11.44 -9.07 -7.54
CA ALA A 18 -9.99 -9.19 -7.41
C ALA A 18 -9.25 -8.74 -8.70
N ALA A 19 -9.78 -9.09 -9.86
CA ALA A 19 -9.22 -8.68 -11.14
C ALA A 19 -9.27 -7.16 -11.35
N GLN A 20 -10.36 -6.51 -10.93
CA GLN A 20 -10.46 -5.05 -10.98
C GLN A 20 -9.48 -4.38 -10.02
N VAL A 21 -9.38 -4.87 -8.78
CA VAL A 21 -8.43 -4.34 -7.78
C VAL A 21 -6.98 -4.53 -8.24
N PHE A 22 -6.65 -5.68 -8.82
CA PHE A 22 -5.33 -5.90 -9.39
C PHE A 22 -5.04 -4.93 -10.54
N ARG A 23 -6.00 -4.70 -11.41
CA ARG A 23 -5.87 -3.74 -12.51
C ARG A 23 -5.74 -2.30 -12.00
N MET A 24 -6.45 -1.93 -10.92
CA MET A 24 -6.28 -0.63 -10.26
C MET A 24 -4.86 -0.47 -9.69
N ALA A 25 -4.31 -1.52 -9.09
CA ALA A 25 -2.98 -1.50 -8.50
C ALA A 25 -1.83 -1.53 -9.53
N THR A 26 -2.07 -1.97 -10.75
CA THR A 26 -1.07 -2.11 -11.82
C THR A 26 -1.27 -1.07 -12.92
N SER A 27 -1.94 -1.42 -14.00
CA SER A 27 -2.13 -0.53 -15.17
C SER A 27 -2.95 0.73 -14.84
N GLY A 28 -3.86 0.68 -13.88
CA GLY A 28 -4.58 1.85 -13.38
C GLY A 28 -3.68 2.79 -12.59
N GLY A 29 -2.91 2.24 -11.65
CA GLY A 29 -1.94 3.00 -10.86
C GLY A 29 -0.84 3.63 -11.72
N ALA A 30 -0.36 2.92 -12.73
CA ALA A 30 0.62 3.43 -13.68
C ALA A 30 0.18 4.75 -14.32
N LYS A 31 -1.07 4.86 -14.73
CA LYS A 31 -1.64 6.07 -15.37
C LYS A 31 -1.65 7.32 -14.48
N THR A 32 -1.48 7.16 -13.17
CA THR A 32 -1.37 8.29 -12.22
C THR A 32 0.05 8.83 -12.10
N THR A 33 1.00 8.23 -12.81
CA THR A 33 2.42 8.58 -12.80
C THR A 33 2.87 9.13 -14.15
N ALA A 34 4.04 9.80 -14.19
CA ALA A 34 4.66 10.23 -15.44
C ALA A 34 5.10 9.07 -16.35
N PHE A 35 5.09 7.84 -15.83
CA PHE A 35 5.55 6.63 -16.53
C PHE A 35 4.40 5.75 -17.06
N GLY A 36 3.15 6.26 -17.04
CA GLY A 36 1.94 5.47 -17.33
C GLY A 36 1.95 4.73 -18.66
N GLU A 37 2.66 5.26 -19.65
CA GLU A 37 2.81 4.61 -20.96
C GLU A 37 3.90 3.54 -20.99
N SER A 38 4.78 3.50 -19.98
CA SER A 38 5.95 2.60 -19.97
C SER A 38 5.81 1.44 -18.99
N ILE A 39 4.99 1.55 -17.95
CA ILE A 39 4.86 0.57 -16.86
C ILE A 39 3.43 0.06 -16.67
N GLY A 40 3.24 -0.85 -15.73
CA GLY A 40 1.94 -1.37 -15.30
C GLY A 40 1.43 -2.60 -16.05
N VAL A 41 2.12 -3.02 -17.11
CA VAL A 41 1.84 -4.25 -17.86
C VAL A 41 3.15 -4.88 -18.35
N LEU A 42 3.19 -6.21 -18.44
CA LEU A 42 4.27 -6.93 -19.10
C LEU A 42 3.95 -7.08 -20.59
N ALA A 43 4.57 -6.27 -21.42
CA ALA A 43 4.38 -6.30 -22.87
C ALA A 43 5.67 -5.86 -23.60
N PRO A 44 5.89 -6.28 -24.86
CA PRO A 44 7.00 -5.78 -25.65
C PRO A 44 7.01 -4.25 -25.73
N GLY A 45 8.18 -3.64 -25.50
CA GLY A 45 8.35 -2.18 -25.49
C GLY A 45 7.97 -1.48 -24.21
N LYS A 46 7.55 -2.21 -23.16
CA LYS A 46 7.32 -1.69 -21.81
C LYS A 46 8.49 -2.04 -20.88
N ALA A 47 8.62 -1.27 -19.81
CA ALA A 47 9.58 -1.57 -18.74
C ALA A 47 9.23 -2.92 -18.09
N ALA A 48 10.28 -3.70 -17.82
CA ALA A 48 10.13 -5.01 -17.20
C ALA A 48 10.06 -4.88 -15.67
N ASP A 49 8.91 -4.42 -15.17
CA ASP A 49 8.61 -4.32 -13.73
C ASP A 49 7.90 -5.58 -13.27
N MET A 50 8.53 -6.35 -12.40
CA MET A 50 8.01 -7.65 -11.97
C MET A 50 8.28 -7.89 -10.48
N VAL A 51 7.36 -8.60 -9.85
CA VAL A 51 7.52 -9.11 -8.48
C VAL A 51 7.33 -10.62 -8.49
N MET A 52 8.33 -11.35 -8.00
CA MET A 52 8.25 -12.79 -7.80
C MET A 52 7.85 -13.07 -6.35
N ILE A 53 6.76 -13.81 -6.19
CA ILE A 53 6.20 -14.15 -4.87
C ILE A 53 6.30 -15.65 -4.67
N ASP A 54 6.70 -16.07 -3.48
CA ASP A 54 6.74 -17.46 -3.07
C ASP A 54 5.32 -18.03 -2.97
N TRP A 55 4.99 -18.90 -3.90
CA TRP A 55 3.67 -19.55 -3.95
C TRP A 55 3.39 -20.41 -2.71
N GLN A 56 4.41 -21.03 -2.13
CA GLN A 56 4.22 -21.85 -0.93
C GLN A 56 3.68 -21.02 0.24
N GLN A 57 4.08 -19.77 0.39
CA GLN A 57 3.55 -18.90 1.44
C GLN A 57 2.08 -18.48 1.21
N ILE A 58 1.60 -18.55 -0.01
CA ILE A 58 0.20 -18.28 -0.36
C ILE A 58 -0.66 -19.54 -0.18
N SER A 59 -0.15 -20.70 -0.60
CA SER A 59 -0.89 -21.97 -0.61
C SER A 59 -0.89 -22.71 0.72
N TYR A 60 0.13 -22.51 1.56
CA TYR A 60 0.26 -23.20 2.85
C TYR A 60 -0.65 -22.56 3.94
N PRO A 61 -1.22 -23.34 4.87
CA PRO A 61 -1.20 -24.80 4.96
C PRO A 61 -2.16 -25.49 3.98
N TYR A 62 -3.13 -24.76 3.45
CA TYR A 62 -4.11 -25.24 2.50
C TYR A 62 -4.66 -24.10 1.66
N LEU A 63 -4.81 -24.34 0.37
CA LEU A 63 -5.54 -23.48 -0.55
C LEU A 63 -6.46 -24.38 -1.37
N ASP A 64 -7.74 -24.07 -1.36
CA ASP A 64 -8.73 -24.76 -2.16
C ASP A 64 -8.41 -24.63 -3.66
N GLN A 65 -8.51 -25.75 -4.40
CA GLN A 65 -8.15 -25.78 -5.83
C GLN A 65 -9.06 -24.91 -6.71
N GLU A 66 -10.27 -24.61 -6.26
CA GLU A 66 -11.21 -23.75 -6.95
C GLU A 66 -10.99 -22.25 -6.63
N THR A 67 -10.10 -21.92 -5.68
CA THR A 67 -9.79 -20.53 -5.37
C THR A 67 -9.02 -19.90 -6.55
N PRO A 68 -9.56 -18.84 -7.19
CA PRO A 68 -8.88 -18.18 -8.28
C PRO A 68 -7.53 -17.65 -7.84
N LEU A 69 -6.49 -17.83 -8.68
CA LEU A 69 -5.12 -17.43 -8.41
C LEU A 69 -5.01 -15.99 -7.90
N LEU A 70 -5.70 -15.08 -8.57
CA LEU A 70 -5.63 -13.66 -8.27
C LEU A 70 -6.24 -13.33 -6.89
N ASP A 71 -7.33 -14.02 -6.53
CA ASP A 71 -7.94 -13.90 -5.20
C ASP A 71 -6.98 -14.38 -4.11
N ALA A 72 -6.35 -15.53 -4.32
CA ALA A 72 -5.35 -16.09 -3.39
C ALA A 72 -4.18 -15.10 -3.20
N VAL A 73 -3.62 -14.57 -4.28
CA VAL A 73 -2.50 -13.62 -4.23
C VAL A 73 -2.91 -12.36 -3.47
N LEU A 74 -4.02 -11.71 -3.84
CA LEU A 74 -4.43 -10.44 -3.23
C LEU A 74 -4.82 -10.56 -1.75
N GLN A 75 -5.29 -11.74 -1.34
CA GLN A 75 -5.74 -11.95 0.04
C GLN A 75 -4.65 -12.50 0.96
N ARG A 76 -3.71 -13.27 0.43
CA ARG A 76 -2.73 -14.02 1.23
C ARG A 76 -1.27 -13.58 1.04
N ALA A 77 -0.92 -12.87 -0.05
CA ALA A 77 0.45 -12.42 -0.25
C ALA A 77 0.88 -11.48 0.88
N LYS A 78 2.09 -11.72 1.39
CA LYS A 78 2.74 -10.92 2.44
C LYS A 78 4.10 -10.47 1.95
N ILE A 79 4.63 -9.43 2.58
CA ILE A 79 5.99 -8.92 2.27
C ILE A 79 7.05 -10.01 2.43
N SER A 80 6.91 -10.89 3.44
CA SER A 80 7.82 -12.02 3.66
C SER A 80 7.83 -13.03 2.50
N GLY A 81 6.81 -13.06 1.67
CA GLY A 81 6.72 -13.91 0.48
C GLY A 81 7.38 -13.33 -0.77
N VAL A 82 7.78 -12.06 -0.75
CA VAL A 82 8.46 -11.44 -1.89
C VAL A 82 9.89 -11.99 -1.99
N ARG A 83 10.19 -12.67 -3.10
CA ARG A 83 11.52 -13.24 -3.36
C ARG A 83 12.39 -12.32 -4.19
N THR A 84 11.83 -11.72 -5.22
CA THR A 84 12.59 -10.86 -6.13
C THR A 84 11.70 -9.71 -6.60
N VAL A 85 12.27 -8.53 -6.67
CA VAL A 85 11.67 -7.37 -7.34
C VAL A 85 12.61 -6.93 -8.45
N ILE A 86 12.03 -6.78 -9.64
CA ILE A 86 12.70 -6.31 -10.83
C ILE A 86 12.05 -4.99 -11.24
N CYS A 87 12.86 -4.00 -11.52
CA CYS A 87 12.42 -2.68 -11.98
C CYS A 87 13.21 -2.34 -13.25
N ASP A 88 12.49 -2.06 -14.33
CA ASP A 88 13.08 -1.81 -15.66
C ASP A 88 14.12 -2.88 -16.09
N GLY A 89 13.81 -4.14 -15.80
CA GLY A 89 14.67 -5.28 -16.09
C GLY A 89 15.82 -5.51 -15.10
N GLU A 90 16.03 -4.64 -14.13
CA GLU A 90 17.07 -4.81 -13.13
C GLU A 90 16.53 -5.36 -11.81
N VAL A 91 17.24 -6.34 -11.25
CA VAL A 91 16.92 -6.89 -9.93
C VAL A 91 17.32 -5.88 -8.85
N ILE A 92 16.34 -5.27 -8.19
CA ILE A 92 16.55 -4.28 -7.11
C ILE A 92 16.40 -4.86 -5.71
N TYR A 93 15.77 -6.05 -5.60
CA TYR A 93 15.60 -6.78 -4.34
C TYR A 93 15.62 -8.28 -4.61
N ARG A 94 16.33 -9.04 -3.78
CA ARG A 94 16.40 -10.50 -3.84
C ARG A 94 16.63 -11.10 -2.45
N ASP A 95 15.82 -12.09 -2.10
CA ASP A 95 15.94 -12.90 -0.88
C ASP A 95 16.19 -12.06 0.40
N GLY A 96 15.38 -11.03 0.60
CA GLY A 96 15.43 -10.19 1.79
C GLY A 96 16.42 -9.02 1.72
N LYS A 97 17.15 -8.85 0.60
CA LYS A 97 18.19 -7.82 0.48
C LYS A 97 17.98 -6.91 -0.72
N PHE A 98 18.19 -5.63 -0.52
CA PHE A 98 18.30 -4.68 -1.64
C PHE A 98 19.66 -4.83 -2.32
N THR A 99 19.68 -4.76 -3.64
CA THR A 99 20.92 -4.95 -4.43
C THR A 99 21.74 -3.67 -4.57
N ARG A 100 21.08 -2.52 -4.42
CA ARG A 100 21.73 -1.20 -4.63
C ARG A 100 21.86 -0.38 -3.35
N VAL A 101 21.19 -0.75 -2.28
CA VAL A 101 21.13 0.02 -1.04
C VAL A 101 21.47 -0.90 0.13
N ASP A 102 22.42 -0.48 0.96
CA ASP A 102 22.61 -1.08 2.27
C ASP A 102 21.53 -0.52 3.22
N GLN A 103 20.45 -1.28 3.36
CA GLN A 103 19.32 -0.88 4.19
C GLN A 103 19.69 -0.71 5.64
N GLU A 104 20.56 -1.56 6.19
CA GLU A 104 20.95 -1.48 7.59
C GLU A 104 21.80 -0.25 7.87
N ALA A 105 22.72 0.05 6.96
CA ALA A 105 23.54 1.28 7.06
C ALA A 105 22.65 2.53 6.93
N ALA A 106 21.70 2.55 5.99
CA ALA A 106 20.78 3.66 5.83
C ALA A 106 19.87 3.89 7.05
N LEU A 107 19.32 2.80 7.63
CA LEU A 107 18.49 2.89 8.84
C LEU A 107 19.32 3.31 10.07
N ARG A 108 20.57 2.89 10.16
CA ARG A 108 21.48 3.31 11.24
C ARG A 108 21.81 4.79 11.12
N ALA A 109 22.16 5.25 9.92
CA ALA A 109 22.41 6.66 9.67
C ALA A 109 21.18 7.54 9.99
N LEU A 110 19.99 7.10 9.58
CA LEU A 110 18.73 7.76 9.94
C LEU A 110 18.51 7.81 11.45
N HIS A 111 18.77 6.69 12.16
CA HIS A 111 18.65 6.65 13.61
C HIS A 111 19.59 7.63 14.28
N GLU A 112 20.85 7.67 13.87
CA GLU A 112 21.86 8.60 14.38
C GLU A 112 21.46 10.06 14.12
N ASP A 113 20.95 10.35 12.94
CA ASP A 113 20.45 11.70 12.59
C ASP A 113 19.28 12.13 13.47
N LEU A 114 18.34 11.22 13.74
CA LEU A 114 17.18 11.49 14.59
C LEU A 114 17.52 11.67 16.07
N GLN A 115 18.71 11.23 16.51
CA GLN A 115 19.19 11.46 17.88
C GLN A 115 19.87 12.84 18.05
N LYS A 116 20.18 13.53 16.96
CA LYS A 116 20.78 14.87 17.03
C LYS A 116 19.79 15.87 17.63
N ALA A 117 20.34 16.89 18.28
CA ALA A 117 19.53 17.99 18.75
C ALA A 117 18.81 18.67 17.58
N LEU A 118 17.56 19.07 17.81
CA LEU A 118 16.80 19.79 16.81
C LEU A 118 17.45 21.16 16.52
N SER A 119 17.47 21.54 15.25
CA SER A 119 17.84 22.90 14.87
C SER A 119 16.79 23.92 15.34
N ASP A 120 17.19 25.17 15.52
CA ASP A 120 16.27 26.25 15.91
C ASP A 120 15.06 26.33 14.98
N SER A 121 15.27 26.20 13.67
CA SER A 121 14.19 26.20 12.68
C SER A 121 13.23 25.01 12.81
N GLU A 122 13.69 23.87 13.29
CA GLU A 122 12.82 22.71 13.57
C GLU A 122 12.04 22.91 14.86
N VAL A 123 12.65 23.50 15.87
CA VAL A 123 11.98 23.88 17.11
C VAL A 123 10.84 24.88 16.80
N GLU A 124 11.13 25.93 16.04
CA GLU A 124 10.12 26.92 15.60
C GLU A 124 8.97 26.28 14.84
N ARG A 125 9.27 25.41 13.85
CA ARG A 125 8.23 24.68 13.07
C ARG A 125 7.36 23.81 13.97
N ARG A 126 7.93 23.11 14.95
CA ARG A 126 7.17 22.29 15.89
C ARG A 126 6.28 23.14 16.81
N GLN A 127 6.79 24.29 17.25
CA GLN A 127 5.99 25.25 18.04
C GLN A 127 4.84 25.80 17.22
N LEU A 128 5.09 26.23 15.99
CA LEU A 128 4.06 26.71 15.06
C LEU A 128 3.00 25.62 14.80
N SER A 129 3.43 24.38 14.52
CA SER A 129 2.52 23.27 14.31
C SER A 129 1.62 23.02 15.52
N LYS A 130 2.18 23.06 16.73
CA LYS A 130 1.39 22.94 17.98
C LYS A 130 0.41 24.09 18.16
N ALA A 131 0.82 25.30 17.84
CA ALA A 131 -0.03 26.49 17.94
C ALA A 131 -1.19 26.47 16.93
N LEU A 132 -0.92 25.96 15.70
CA LEU A 132 -1.95 25.84 14.65
C LEU A 132 -2.93 24.70 14.87
N LEU A 133 -2.53 23.63 15.53
CA LEU A 133 -3.35 22.41 15.67
C LEU A 133 -4.77 22.67 16.23
N PRO A 134 -4.97 23.48 17.30
CA PRO A 134 -6.31 23.79 17.79
C PRO A 134 -7.19 24.49 16.75
N HIS A 135 -6.61 25.39 15.94
CA HIS A 135 -7.35 26.10 14.90
C HIS A 135 -7.73 25.17 13.75
N VAL A 136 -6.82 24.27 13.34
CA VAL A 136 -7.12 23.26 12.34
C VAL A 136 -8.19 22.31 12.85
N THR A 137 -8.10 21.87 14.09
CA THR A 137 -9.13 21.01 14.72
C THR A 137 -10.49 21.70 14.77
N ALA A 138 -10.54 22.98 15.17
CA ALA A 138 -11.76 23.75 15.20
C ALA A 138 -12.37 23.93 13.79
N PHE A 139 -11.52 24.19 12.77
CA PHE A 139 -11.99 24.32 11.39
C PHE A 139 -12.65 23.02 10.86
N TYR A 140 -12.13 21.86 11.24
CA TYR A 140 -12.66 20.56 10.81
C TYR A 140 -13.70 19.96 11.76
N ALA A 141 -14.00 20.60 12.89
CA ALA A 141 -14.92 20.06 13.90
C ALA A 141 -16.31 19.77 13.31
N ASP A 142 -16.81 20.66 12.43
CA ASP A 142 -18.12 20.52 11.80
C ASP A 142 -18.13 19.52 10.63
N TYR A 143 -16.96 19.14 10.10
CA TYR A 143 -16.86 18.13 9.04
C TYR A 143 -17.06 16.70 9.54
N ILE A 144 -16.85 16.47 10.84
CA ILE A 144 -16.89 15.14 11.44
C ILE A 144 -17.91 15.15 12.57
N ASP A 145 -19.09 15.74 12.35
CA ASP A 145 -20.18 15.60 13.31
C ASP A 145 -20.81 14.20 13.12
N PRO A 146 -20.62 13.27 14.08
CA PRO A 146 -21.17 11.92 13.99
C PRO A 146 -22.71 11.92 14.01
N ALA A 147 -23.35 13.01 14.49
CA ALA A 147 -24.78 13.15 14.49
C ALA A 147 -25.35 13.49 13.11
N GLN A 148 -24.56 14.13 12.23
CA GLN A 148 -24.96 14.51 10.89
C GLN A 148 -24.54 13.51 9.81
N HIS A 149 -23.49 12.71 10.10
CA HIS A 149 -22.95 11.74 9.15
C HIS A 149 -22.99 10.34 9.75
N GLN A 150 -23.94 9.54 9.34
CA GLN A 150 -23.91 8.12 9.65
C GLN A 150 -22.62 7.49 9.09
N PRO A 151 -21.94 6.61 9.83
CA PRO A 151 -20.76 5.93 9.34
C PRO A 151 -21.00 5.33 7.96
N PHE A 152 -20.13 5.64 7.01
CA PHE A 152 -20.28 5.20 5.61
C PHE A 152 -20.22 3.69 5.45
N TYR A 153 -19.61 2.98 6.39
CA TYR A 153 -19.65 1.53 6.39
C TYR A 153 -19.84 0.94 7.79
N LYS A 154 -20.48 -0.21 7.82
CA LYS A 154 -20.74 -0.94 9.06
C LYS A 154 -19.53 -1.80 9.42
N PRO A 155 -19.05 -1.75 10.66
CA PRO A 155 -17.88 -2.52 11.09
C PRO A 155 -18.15 -4.04 11.19
N SER A 156 -19.41 -4.48 11.11
CA SER A 156 -19.78 -5.88 11.20
C SER A 156 -20.82 -6.27 10.16
N SER A 157 -20.68 -7.47 9.61
CA SER A 157 -21.66 -8.09 8.71
C SER A 157 -22.88 -8.69 9.44
N ARG A 158 -22.94 -8.56 10.75
CA ARG A 158 -23.97 -9.15 11.62
C ARG A 158 -24.99 -8.16 12.15
N THR A 159 -25.07 -6.99 11.58
CA THR A 159 -26.08 -5.97 11.94
C THR A 159 -27.05 -5.74 10.80
#